data_e676a479740829d31d87ed8f35ddeed6
#
_entry.id   e676a479740829d31d87ed8f35ddeed6
#
_cell.length_a   1.000
_cell.length_b   1.000
_cell.length_c   1.000
_cell.angle_alpha   90.00
_cell.angle_beta   90.00
_cell.angle_gamma   90.00
#
_symmetry.space_group_name_H-M   'P 1'
#
loop_
_entity.id
_entity.type
_entity.pdbx_description
1 polymer ?
#
loop_
_entity_poly.entity_id
_entity_poly.type
_entity_poly.pdbx_seq_one_letter_code
_entity_poly.pdbx_strand_id
1 'polypeptide(L)'
;MTQTLKLASRVFHRVHRAPKLSASLGSRGSDSAPRSLADIPGPSTPVFLAELFCKGGLSRLHELQVQGVARFGPVWLASFGKVRTVYVAAPTLIEQLLRQEGPRPERCSFSPWAEHRRRRQRACGLLTAEGEEWQRLRSLLAPLLLRPQAAARYAGTLDDVVHDLVRRLRRQRGRGAGPPALVRDVAGEFYKFGLEGIAAVLLGSRLGCLEAEVPPDTETFIRAVGSVFVSTLLTMAMPSWLHRLVPGPWGRLCRDWDHMFAFAQQHVERREAEVALRSKGKPEEDVGSGAHLTYFLFQEELPAPSILGNVTELLLAGVDTVSNTLSWALYELSRHPEVQTALHSEITAALGPGSNAHPSATALSQLPLLKAVVKEVLRLYPVVPGNSRVPDKDICVGDYIIPKNTLVTLCHYATSRDPAQFPEPNSFRPARWLGEGPAPHPFASLPFGFGKRSCMGRRLAELELQMALAQILTHFEVQPEPGAAPVRPMTRTVLVPERSINLQFVDR
;
A
#
# COMPACT_ATOMS: atom_id res chain seq x y z
N MET A 1 -46.24 -18.27 -3.00
CA MET A 1 -44.76 -18.16 -3.02
C MET A 1 -44.14 -18.73 -4.30
N THR A 2 -44.73 -18.51 -5.48
CA THR A 2 -44.27 -19.18 -6.74
C THR A 2 -44.34 -18.30 -7.99
N GLN A 3 -44.57 -17.00 -7.86
CA GLN A 3 -44.55 -16.06 -9.00
C GLN A 3 -43.43 -15.01 -8.98
N THR A 4 -42.71 -14.82 -7.87
CA THR A 4 -41.66 -13.82 -7.75
C THR A 4 -40.28 -14.34 -8.21
N LEU A 5 -40.11 -15.64 -8.40
CA LEU A 5 -38.86 -16.26 -8.86
C LEU A 5 -38.68 -16.34 -10.38
N LYS A 6 -39.76 -16.07 -11.17
CA LYS A 6 -39.71 -16.11 -12.65
C LYS A 6 -39.35 -14.79 -13.30
N LEU A 7 -39.39 -13.67 -12.58
CA LEU A 7 -38.98 -12.37 -13.13
C LEU A 7 -37.46 -12.13 -12.97
N ALA A 8 -36.79 -12.75 -11.98
CA ALA A 8 -35.34 -12.60 -11.79
C ALA A 8 -34.50 -13.32 -12.85
N SER A 9 -35.03 -14.39 -13.45
CA SER A 9 -34.32 -15.20 -14.47
C SER A 9 -34.26 -14.55 -15.86
N ARG A 10 -35.18 -13.61 -16.18
CA ARG A 10 -35.20 -12.95 -17.51
C ARG A 10 -34.34 -11.70 -17.62
N VAL A 11 -33.87 -11.15 -16.51
CA VAL A 11 -32.98 -9.97 -16.49
C VAL A 11 -31.51 -10.38 -16.61
N PHE A 12 -31.16 -11.63 -16.26
CA PHE A 12 -29.76 -12.11 -16.26
C PHE A 12 -29.22 -12.55 -17.61
N HIS A 13 -30.07 -12.71 -18.64
CA HIS A 13 -29.63 -13.20 -19.97
C HIS A 13 -29.47 -12.12 -21.04
N ARG A 14 -29.53 -10.82 -20.71
CA ARG A 14 -29.38 -9.72 -21.66
C ARG A 14 -28.14 -8.83 -21.48
N VAL A 15 -27.18 -9.23 -20.62
CA VAL A 15 -25.98 -8.42 -20.31
C VAL A 15 -24.68 -8.99 -20.91
N HIS A 16 -24.74 -10.07 -21.68
CA HIS A 16 -23.52 -10.62 -22.33
C HIS A 16 -23.52 -10.38 -23.84
N ARG A 17 -23.52 -9.12 -24.26
CA ARG A 17 -22.88 -8.68 -25.49
C ARG A 17 -22.19 -7.35 -25.22
N ALA A 18 -20.93 -7.44 -24.76
CA ALA A 18 -20.02 -6.32 -24.78
C ALA A 18 -19.86 -5.86 -26.25
N PRO A 19 -20.01 -4.58 -26.55
CA PRO A 19 -19.64 -4.08 -27.87
C PRO A 19 -18.12 -4.28 -27.98
N LYS A 20 -17.68 -4.89 -29.10
CA LYS A 20 -16.25 -4.91 -29.48
C LYS A 20 -15.84 -3.46 -29.72
N LEU A 21 -15.27 -2.81 -28.71
CA LEU A 21 -14.50 -1.59 -28.89
C LEU A 21 -13.20 -1.95 -29.59
N SER A 22 -13.21 -1.95 -30.91
CA SER A 22 -11.99 -1.83 -31.70
C SER A 22 -11.46 -0.41 -31.45
N ALA A 23 -10.51 -0.30 -30.55
CA ALA A 23 -9.78 0.93 -30.30
C ALA A 23 -8.81 1.20 -31.45
N SER A 24 -9.31 1.81 -32.53
CA SER A 24 -8.47 2.61 -33.41
C SER A 24 -8.30 3.99 -32.74
N LEU A 25 -7.32 4.14 -31.89
CA LEU A 25 -6.77 5.45 -31.51
C LEU A 25 -5.97 5.98 -32.71
N GLY A 26 -6.71 6.33 -33.78
CA GLY A 26 -6.19 7.19 -34.81
C GLY A 26 -5.97 8.57 -34.21
N SER A 27 -4.79 9.15 -34.41
CA SER A 27 -4.48 10.55 -34.22
C SER A 27 -5.48 11.41 -35.02
N ARG A 28 -6.61 11.75 -34.40
CA ARG A 28 -7.46 12.84 -34.89
C ARG A 28 -6.91 14.14 -34.31
N GLY A 29 -6.15 14.85 -35.12
CA GLY A 29 -6.05 16.28 -34.98
C GLY A 29 -7.47 16.87 -35.14
N SER A 30 -8.19 17.07 -34.03
CA SER A 30 -9.44 17.82 -34.05
C SER A 30 -9.17 19.21 -33.50
N ASP A 31 -9.36 20.20 -34.36
CA ASP A 31 -9.47 21.63 -34.02
C ASP A 31 -10.71 21.95 -33.11
N SER A 32 -11.18 20.99 -32.32
CA SER A 32 -12.26 21.23 -31.38
C SER A 32 -11.70 21.85 -30.10
N ALA A 33 -12.28 22.97 -29.67
CA ALA A 33 -11.94 23.58 -28.38
C ALA A 33 -11.99 22.55 -27.24
N PRO A 34 -11.03 22.59 -26.30
CA PRO A 34 -11.00 21.63 -25.21
C PRO A 34 -12.29 21.70 -24.38
N ARG A 35 -12.80 20.52 -23.99
CA ARG A 35 -14.03 20.36 -23.21
C ARG A 35 -13.84 20.82 -21.76
N SER A 36 -14.92 21.32 -21.18
CA SER A 36 -14.91 21.77 -19.78
C SER A 36 -15.11 20.62 -18.79
N LEU A 37 -14.91 20.90 -17.50
CA LEU A 37 -15.21 19.95 -16.42
C LEU A 37 -16.69 19.48 -16.42
N ALA A 38 -17.62 20.29 -16.93
CA ALA A 38 -19.04 19.96 -17.00
C ALA A 38 -19.35 18.89 -18.07
N ASP A 39 -18.49 18.76 -19.07
CA ASP A 39 -18.64 17.81 -20.17
C ASP A 39 -18.11 16.41 -19.83
N ILE A 40 -17.47 16.24 -18.67
CA ILE A 40 -16.94 14.95 -18.21
C ILE A 40 -18.13 14.06 -17.81
N PRO A 41 -18.26 12.85 -18.42
CA PRO A 41 -19.34 11.94 -18.08
C PRO A 41 -19.21 11.41 -16.64
N GLY A 42 -20.32 10.97 -16.05
CA GLY A 42 -20.29 10.37 -14.73
C GLY A 42 -21.68 10.02 -14.20
N PRO A 43 -21.75 9.35 -13.05
CA PRO A 43 -23.00 9.06 -12.39
C PRO A 43 -23.64 10.34 -11.82
N SER A 44 -24.96 10.40 -11.80
CA SER A 44 -25.62 11.44 -11.01
C SER A 44 -25.30 11.27 -9.51
N THR A 45 -25.28 12.39 -8.77
CA THR A 45 -24.94 12.35 -7.34
C THR A 45 -25.78 11.36 -6.52
N PRO A 46 -27.12 11.26 -6.68
CA PRO A 46 -27.92 10.28 -5.94
C PRO A 46 -27.53 8.83 -6.26
N VAL A 47 -27.23 8.52 -7.53
CA VAL A 47 -26.81 7.19 -7.94
C VAL A 47 -25.46 6.84 -7.31
N PHE A 48 -24.51 7.75 -7.34
CA PHE A 48 -23.18 7.54 -6.73
C PHE A 48 -23.28 7.34 -5.22
N LEU A 49 -24.09 8.12 -4.53
CA LEU A 49 -24.33 7.95 -3.09
C LEU A 49 -24.98 6.60 -2.77
N ALA A 50 -25.95 6.17 -3.57
CA ALA A 50 -26.55 4.85 -3.40
C ALA A 50 -25.54 3.73 -3.63
N GLU A 51 -24.64 3.84 -4.60
CA GLU A 51 -23.56 2.89 -4.82
C GLU A 51 -22.60 2.84 -3.63
N LEU A 52 -22.22 3.99 -3.06
CA LEU A 52 -21.32 4.07 -1.92
C LEU A 52 -21.93 3.48 -0.64
N PHE A 53 -23.15 3.86 -0.29
CA PHE A 53 -23.71 3.58 1.04
C PHE A 53 -24.66 2.38 1.05
N CYS A 54 -25.47 2.21 0.00
CA CYS A 54 -26.48 1.14 -0.02
C CYS A 54 -25.98 -0.16 -0.64
N LYS A 55 -24.96 -0.10 -1.50
CA LYS A 55 -24.41 -1.28 -2.18
C LYS A 55 -23.02 -1.70 -1.67
N GLY A 56 -22.61 -1.22 -0.50
CA GLY A 56 -21.32 -1.55 0.12
C GLY A 56 -20.12 -0.98 -0.63
N GLY A 57 -20.29 0.10 -1.41
CA GLY A 57 -19.26 0.69 -2.25
C GLY A 57 -18.07 1.24 -1.46
N LEU A 58 -18.23 1.65 -0.19
CA LEU A 58 -17.12 2.07 0.67
C LEU A 58 -16.07 0.98 0.84
N SER A 59 -16.49 -0.27 1.00
CA SER A 59 -15.56 -1.41 1.09
C SER A 59 -15.08 -1.91 -0.27
N ARG A 60 -15.66 -1.40 -1.36
CA ARG A 60 -15.37 -1.80 -2.75
C ARG A 60 -15.02 -0.62 -3.66
N LEU A 61 -14.41 0.44 -3.11
CA LEU A 61 -14.01 1.62 -3.87
C LEU A 61 -13.09 1.27 -5.06
N HIS A 62 -12.27 0.23 -4.93
CA HIS A 62 -11.43 -0.28 -6.00
C HIS A 62 -12.25 -0.86 -7.16
N GLU A 63 -13.37 -1.54 -6.88
CA GLU A 63 -14.28 -2.06 -7.93
C GLU A 63 -15.04 -0.93 -8.65
N LEU A 64 -15.39 0.13 -7.91
CA LEU A 64 -16.04 1.30 -8.51
C LEU A 64 -15.16 1.98 -9.56
N GLN A 65 -13.82 1.89 -9.44
CA GLN A 65 -12.91 2.38 -10.48
C GLN A 65 -13.09 1.58 -11.77
N VAL A 66 -13.11 0.25 -11.70
CA VAL A 66 -13.28 -0.64 -12.87
C VAL A 66 -14.66 -0.43 -13.50
N GLN A 67 -15.71 -0.35 -12.68
CA GLN A 67 -17.06 -0.09 -13.14
C GLN A 67 -17.19 1.30 -13.80
N GLY A 68 -16.51 2.31 -13.25
CA GLY A 68 -16.45 3.66 -13.80
C GLY A 68 -15.88 3.68 -15.21
N VAL A 69 -14.74 3.00 -15.42
CA VAL A 69 -14.13 2.85 -16.75
C VAL A 69 -15.09 2.17 -17.73
N ALA A 70 -15.73 1.08 -17.30
CA ALA A 70 -16.62 0.32 -18.16
C ALA A 70 -17.89 1.10 -18.58
N ARG A 71 -18.38 2.02 -17.72
CA ARG A 71 -19.62 2.78 -17.94
C ARG A 71 -19.40 4.13 -18.59
N PHE A 72 -18.32 4.82 -18.26
CA PHE A 72 -18.09 6.22 -18.60
C PHE A 72 -16.81 6.46 -19.42
N GLY A 73 -15.97 5.44 -19.56
CA GLY A 73 -14.66 5.56 -20.20
C GLY A 73 -13.53 5.94 -19.25
N PRO A 74 -12.36 6.29 -19.80
CA PRO A 74 -11.12 6.44 -19.02
C PRO A 74 -11.06 7.70 -18.15
N VAL A 75 -11.99 8.65 -18.35
CA VAL A 75 -12.12 9.87 -17.54
C VAL A 75 -13.58 10.04 -17.17
N TRP A 76 -13.89 10.11 -15.88
CA TRP A 76 -15.24 10.38 -15.41
C TRP A 76 -15.27 11.26 -14.17
N LEU A 77 -16.39 11.88 -13.89
CA LEU A 77 -16.64 12.77 -12.76
C LEU A 77 -17.65 12.16 -11.80
N ALA A 78 -17.36 12.14 -10.52
CA ALA A 78 -18.35 11.85 -9.49
C ALA A 78 -18.35 12.93 -8.41
N SER A 79 -19.52 13.16 -7.80
CA SER A 79 -19.67 14.19 -6.78
C SER A 79 -20.12 13.59 -5.45
N PHE A 80 -19.45 13.97 -4.37
CA PHE A 80 -19.81 13.65 -3.00
C PHE A 80 -19.98 14.94 -2.20
N GLY A 81 -21.22 15.32 -1.96
CA GLY A 81 -21.55 16.62 -1.39
C GLY A 81 -21.03 17.76 -2.29
N LYS A 82 -20.17 18.62 -1.73
CA LYS A 82 -19.53 19.72 -2.48
C LYS A 82 -18.25 19.30 -3.20
N VAL A 83 -17.71 18.11 -2.90
CA VAL A 83 -16.45 17.63 -3.47
C VAL A 83 -16.74 16.97 -4.82
N ARG A 84 -16.15 17.54 -5.87
CA ARG A 84 -16.17 16.97 -7.23
C ARG A 84 -14.83 16.29 -7.47
N THR A 85 -14.87 15.02 -7.86
CA THR A 85 -13.67 14.22 -8.10
C THR A 85 -13.64 13.74 -9.55
N VAL A 86 -12.59 14.08 -10.26
CA VAL A 86 -12.30 13.53 -11.59
C VAL A 86 -11.48 12.25 -11.41
N TYR A 87 -11.93 11.17 -12.00
CA TYR A 87 -11.25 9.88 -12.00
C TYR A 87 -10.57 9.67 -13.35
N VAL A 88 -9.30 9.29 -13.32
CA VAL A 88 -8.48 9.05 -14.52
C VAL A 88 -7.93 7.63 -14.47
N ALA A 89 -8.22 6.81 -15.50
CA ALA A 89 -7.91 5.39 -15.51
C ALA A 89 -7.21 4.90 -16.80
N ALA A 90 -6.75 5.80 -17.68
CA ALA A 90 -5.89 5.42 -18.80
C ALA A 90 -4.43 5.72 -18.50
N PRO A 91 -3.49 4.80 -18.76
CA PRO A 91 -2.06 5.01 -18.48
C PRO A 91 -1.48 6.27 -19.13
N THR A 92 -1.83 6.53 -20.37
CA THR A 92 -1.39 7.73 -21.12
C THR A 92 -1.91 9.03 -20.52
N LEU A 93 -3.16 9.05 -20.03
CA LEU A 93 -3.75 10.23 -19.40
C LEU A 93 -3.19 10.44 -17.99
N ILE A 94 -2.90 9.36 -17.25
CA ILE A 94 -2.20 9.44 -15.97
C ILE A 94 -0.79 10.01 -16.17
N GLU A 95 -0.08 9.55 -17.20
CA GLU A 95 1.23 10.10 -17.56
C GLU A 95 1.12 11.60 -17.90
N GLN A 96 0.19 11.97 -18.77
CA GLN A 96 -0.05 13.35 -19.16
C GLN A 96 -0.28 14.24 -17.93
N LEU A 97 -1.11 13.80 -16.97
CA LEU A 97 -1.38 14.53 -15.75
C LEU A 97 -0.12 14.67 -14.89
N LEU A 98 0.56 13.57 -14.61
CA LEU A 98 1.71 13.56 -13.69
C LEU A 98 2.91 14.34 -14.23
N ARG A 99 3.05 14.45 -15.56
CA ARG A 99 4.12 15.28 -16.17
C ARG A 99 3.83 16.77 -16.12
N GLN A 100 2.59 17.19 -15.86
CA GLN A 100 2.21 18.59 -15.68
C GLN A 100 2.36 19.10 -14.24
N GLU A 101 2.71 18.18 -13.29
CA GLU A 101 2.87 18.53 -11.88
C GLU A 101 3.94 19.60 -11.64
N GLY A 102 3.62 20.54 -10.78
CA GLY A 102 4.53 21.56 -10.31
C GLY A 102 5.63 21.03 -9.37
N PRO A 103 6.41 21.94 -8.75
CA PRO A 103 7.48 21.58 -7.82
C PRO A 103 6.95 20.95 -6.51
N ARG A 104 5.75 21.31 -6.09
CA ARG A 104 5.10 20.89 -4.84
C ARG A 104 3.73 20.28 -5.13
N PRO A 105 3.66 19.05 -5.69
CA PRO A 105 2.38 18.45 -6.01
C PRO A 105 1.55 18.21 -4.74
N GLU A 106 0.31 18.68 -4.73
CA GLU A 106 -0.62 18.48 -3.63
C GLU A 106 -1.43 17.19 -3.80
N ARG A 107 -1.77 16.57 -2.67
CA ARG A 107 -2.67 15.42 -2.59
C ARG A 107 -3.98 15.85 -1.94
N CYS A 108 -5.01 15.00 -2.03
CA CYS A 108 -6.12 15.10 -1.11
C CYS A 108 -5.58 14.87 0.31
N SER A 109 -5.56 15.91 1.11
CA SER A 109 -5.23 15.77 2.53
C SER A 109 -6.29 14.90 3.22
N PHE A 110 -5.86 13.98 4.07
CA PHE A 110 -6.77 13.33 5.00
C PHE A 110 -7.19 14.37 6.05
N SER A 111 -8.23 15.14 5.74
CA SER A 111 -8.70 16.23 6.59
C SER A 111 -8.91 15.83 8.05
N PRO A 112 -9.37 14.59 8.39
CA PRO A 112 -9.45 14.16 9.77
C PRO A 112 -8.08 14.04 10.45
N TRP A 113 -7.03 13.66 9.73
CA TRP A 113 -5.67 13.57 10.28
C TRP A 113 -5.11 14.95 10.57
N ALA A 114 -5.24 15.88 9.61
CA ALA A 114 -4.82 17.26 9.80
C ALA A 114 -5.56 17.93 10.99
N GLU A 115 -6.85 17.69 11.12
CA GLU A 115 -7.66 18.20 12.23
C GLU A 115 -7.22 17.61 13.59
N HIS A 116 -6.88 16.31 13.65
CA HIS A 116 -6.29 15.70 14.85
C HIS A 116 -4.98 16.40 15.23
N ARG A 117 -4.05 16.58 14.26
CA ARG A 117 -2.77 17.28 14.49
C ARG A 117 -3.00 18.67 15.06
N ARG A 118 -3.88 19.43 14.42
CA ARG A 118 -4.23 20.80 14.85
C ARG A 118 -4.78 20.81 16.27
N ARG A 119 -5.73 19.93 16.63
CA ARG A 119 -6.33 19.88 17.96
C ARG A 119 -5.36 19.42 19.05
N ARG A 120 -4.44 18.53 18.73
CA ARG A 120 -3.45 17.98 19.64
C ARG A 120 -2.12 18.73 19.64
N GLN A 121 -2.01 19.80 18.85
CA GLN A 121 -0.77 20.57 18.66
C GLN A 121 0.41 19.66 18.28
N ARG A 122 0.15 18.65 17.42
CA ARG A 122 1.16 17.73 16.90
C ARG A 122 1.65 18.19 15.54
N ALA A 123 2.95 18.03 15.27
CA ALA A 123 3.51 18.30 13.95
C ALA A 123 3.02 17.26 12.93
N CYS A 124 2.94 17.68 11.67
CA CYS A 124 2.75 16.79 10.54
C CYS A 124 4.05 16.03 10.23
N GLY A 125 3.92 14.80 9.77
CA GLY A 125 5.01 14.07 9.14
C GLY A 125 4.91 14.11 7.62
N LEU A 126 5.74 13.34 6.93
CA LEU A 126 5.87 13.33 5.46
C LEU A 126 4.57 12.97 4.72
N LEU A 127 3.67 12.19 5.35
CA LEU A 127 2.39 11.81 4.74
C LEU A 127 1.36 12.93 4.77
N THR A 128 1.35 13.73 5.85
CA THR A 128 0.33 14.76 6.09
C THR A 128 0.83 16.18 5.81
N ALA A 129 2.14 16.39 5.76
CA ALA A 129 2.71 17.67 5.38
C ALA A 129 2.45 18.02 3.91
N GLU A 130 2.22 19.30 3.63
CA GLU A 130 2.03 19.85 2.28
C GLU A 130 2.95 21.05 2.04
N GLY A 131 3.02 21.53 0.82
CA GLY A 131 3.75 22.73 0.43
C GLY A 131 5.26 22.67 0.75
N GLU A 132 5.77 23.73 1.40
CA GLU A 132 7.20 23.88 1.74
C GLU A 132 7.67 22.92 2.81
N GLU A 133 6.84 22.67 3.83
CA GLU A 133 7.16 21.73 4.89
C GLU A 133 7.36 20.31 4.32
N TRP A 134 6.44 19.87 3.48
CA TRP A 134 6.59 18.58 2.79
C TRP A 134 7.87 18.54 1.94
N GLN A 135 8.15 19.59 1.19
CA GLN A 135 9.34 19.64 0.33
C GLN A 135 10.62 19.55 1.15
N ARG A 136 10.69 20.25 2.29
CA ARG A 136 11.81 20.18 3.22
C ARG A 136 12.00 18.77 3.76
N LEU A 137 10.95 18.17 4.35
CA LEU A 137 11.00 16.80 4.89
C LEU A 137 11.38 15.77 3.80
N ARG A 138 10.80 15.93 2.60
CA ARG A 138 11.12 15.06 1.46
C ARG A 138 12.59 15.16 1.07
N SER A 139 13.15 16.35 1.03
CA SER A 139 14.56 16.58 0.66
C SER A 139 15.52 15.96 1.66
N LEU A 140 15.21 16.03 2.95
CA LEU A 140 16.00 15.42 4.03
C LEU A 140 15.96 13.89 4.00
N LEU A 141 14.78 13.31 3.80
CA LEU A 141 14.59 11.87 3.86
C LEU A 141 14.97 11.13 2.55
N ALA A 142 14.93 11.82 1.39
CA ALA A 142 15.15 11.18 0.10
C ALA A 142 16.54 10.53 -0.05
N PRO A 143 17.65 11.15 0.35
CA PRO A 143 18.98 10.53 0.28
C PRO A 143 19.10 9.26 1.12
N LEU A 144 18.34 9.17 2.22
CA LEU A 144 18.41 8.10 3.21
C LEU A 144 17.55 6.88 2.83
N LEU A 145 16.53 7.06 1.99
CA LEU A 145 15.55 6.02 1.70
C LEU A 145 15.44 5.65 0.21
N LEU A 146 15.66 6.59 -0.72
CA LEU A 146 15.45 6.34 -2.13
C LEU A 146 16.65 5.75 -2.86
N ARG A 147 17.87 5.94 -2.35
CA ARG A 147 19.08 5.39 -2.97
C ARG A 147 19.17 3.90 -2.73
N PRO A 148 19.46 3.06 -3.74
CA PRO A 148 19.59 1.62 -3.57
C PRO A 148 20.61 1.23 -2.49
N GLN A 149 21.75 1.92 -2.45
CA GLN A 149 22.79 1.69 -1.45
C GLN A 149 22.36 2.03 -0.01
N ALA A 150 21.46 3.03 0.13
CA ALA A 150 20.91 3.37 1.44
C ALA A 150 19.99 2.26 1.98
N ALA A 151 19.13 1.68 1.14
CA ALA A 151 18.32 0.54 1.52
C ALA A 151 19.18 -0.71 1.85
N ALA A 152 20.24 -0.95 1.07
CA ALA A 152 21.15 -2.07 1.29
C ALA A 152 21.85 -2.03 2.67
N ARG A 153 22.04 -0.87 3.29
CA ARG A 153 22.60 -0.75 4.65
C ARG A 153 21.74 -1.45 5.70
N TYR A 154 20.45 -1.55 5.47
CA TYR A 154 19.50 -2.19 6.38
C TYR A 154 19.33 -3.69 6.13
N ALA A 155 20.04 -4.26 5.14
CA ALA A 155 19.85 -5.66 4.75
C ALA A 155 20.14 -6.62 5.91
N GLY A 156 21.22 -6.45 6.64
CA GLY A 156 21.54 -7.29 7.81
C GLY A 156 20.46 -7.19 8.90
N THR A 157 20.05 -5.97 9.24
CA THR A 157 18.98 -5.74 10.24
C THR A 157 17.65 -6.37 9.83
N LEU A 158 17.28 -6.25 8.54
CA LEU A 158 16.06 -6.86 8.02
C LEU A 158 16.15 -8.38 7.96
N ASP A 159 17.33 -8.91 7.69
CA ASP A 159 17.55 -10.35 7.66
C ASP A 159 17.33 -10.99 9.04
N ASP A 160 17.81 -10.38 10.11
CA ASP A 160 17.52 -10.80 11.49
C ASP A 160 16.00 -10.83 11.76
N VAL A 161 15.27 -9.81 11.27
CA VAL A 161 13.81 -9.72 11.41
C VAL A 161 13.11 -10.85 10.63
N VAL A 162 13.61 -11.16 9.44
CA VAL A 162 13.06 -12.23 8.60
C VAL A 162 13.31 -13.61 9.21
N HIS A 163 14.49 -13.83 9.81
CA HIS A 163 14.76 -15.06 10.55
C HIS A 163 13.83 -15.25 11.75
N ASP A 164 13.52 -14.17 12.46
CA ASP A 164 12.53 -14.21 13.53
C ASP A 164 11.13 -14.51 13.02
N LEU A 165 10.75 -13.97 11.84
CA LEU A 165 9.49 -14.32 11.19
C LEU A 165 9.41 -15.81 10.89
N VAL A 166 10.44 -16.41 10.28
CA VAL A 166 10.49 -17.86 9.98
C VAL A 166 10.35 -18.68 11.27
N ARG A 167 11.09 -18.31 12.33
CA ARG A 167 10.97 -18.97 13.65
C ARG A 167 9.57 -18.83 14.23
N ARG A 168 8.95 -17.66 14.08
CA ARG A 168 7.61 -17.41 14.56
C ARG A 168 6.55 -18.22 13.79
N LEU A 169 6.65 -18.28 12.47
CA LEU A 169 5.75 -19.12 11.66
C LEU A 169 5.83 -20.59 12.08
N ARG A 170 7.04 -21.13 12.36
CA ARG A 170 7.20 -22.48 12.92
C ARG A 170 6.52 -22.66 14.27
N ARG A 171 6.57 -21.67 15.15
CA ARG A 171 5.90 -21.71 16.46
C ARG A 171 4.37 -21.59 16.37
N GLN A 172 3.86 -20.90 15.35
CA GLN A 172 2.42 -20.68 15.17
C GLN A 172 1.72 -21.84 14.45
N ARG A 173 2.45 -22.69 13.74
CA ARG A 173 1.92 -23.87 13.07
C ARG A 173 1.19 -24.78 14.06
N GLY A 174 0.01 -25.27 13.64
CA GLY A 174 -0.77 -26.22 14.43
C GLY A 174 -1.36 -25.69 15.73
N ARG A 175 -1.24 -24.40 16.02
CA ARG A 175 -1.93 -23.79 17.16
C ARG A 175 -3.43 -23.66 16.83
N GLY A 176 -4.25 -24.37 17.56
CA GLY A 176 -5.71 -24.43 17.36
C GLY A 176 -6.15 -25.65 16.56
N ALA A 177 -7.46 -25.73 16.26
CA ALA A 177 -8.03 -26.83 15.47
C ALA A 177 -7.65 -26.70 13.99
N GLY A 178 -7.20 -27.78 13.36
CA GLY A 178 -6.86 -27.84 11.94
C GLY A 178 -5.62 -28.66 11.64
N PRO A 179 -5.13 -28.65 10.37
CA PRO A 179 -3.90 -29.34 9.99
C PRO A 179 -2.68 -28.86 10.78
N PRO A 180 -1.70 -29.72 11.08
CA PRO A 180 -0.56 -29.39 11.93
C PRO A 180 0.35 -28.29 11.38
N ALA A 181 0.35 -28.07 10.07
CA ALA A 181 1.14 -27.02 9.42
C ALA A 181 0.38 -25.67 9.25
N LEU A 182 -0.88 -25.58 9.70
CA LEU A 182 -1.74 -24.43 9.48
C LEU A 182 -1.36 -23.25 10.39
N VAL A 183 -1.16 -22.09 9.80
CA VAL A 183 -1.13 -20.79 10.47
C VAL A 183 -2.40 -20.03 10.11
N ARG A 184 -3.19 -19.68 11.12
CA ARG A 184 -4.40 -18.88 10.94
C ARG A 184 -4.05 -17.39 10.91
N ASP A 185 -4.80 -16.63 10.10
CA ASP A 185 -4.65 -15.20 9.99
C ASP A 185 -3.18 -14.76 9.79
N VAL A 186 -2.60 -15.23 8.68
CA VAL A 186 -1.19 -14.89 8.36
C VAL A 186 -0.96 -13.36 8.30
N ALA A 187 -1.99 -12.57 7.98
CA ALA A 187 -1.90 -11.13 7.98
C ALA A 187 -1.55 -10.59 9.38
N GLY A 188 -2.14 -11.14 10.44
CA GLY A 188 -1.82 -10.77 11.83
C GLY A 188 -0.34 -11.01 12.18
N GLU A 189 0.26 -12.08 11.66
CA GLU A 189 1.70 -12.34 11.85
C GLU A 189 2.56 -11.39 11.00
N PHE A 190 2.12 -11.06 9.80
CA PHE A 190 2.85 -10.12 8.94
C PHE A 190 2.72 -8.65 9.40
N TYR A 191 1.64 -8.27 10.08
CA TYR A 191 1.58 -6.96 10.76
C TYR A 191 2.67 -6.81 11.82
N LYS A 192 2.96 -7.88 12.57
CA LYS A 192 4.05 -7.91 13.54
C LYS A 192 5.41 -7.81 12.85
N PHE A 193 5.59 -8.53 11.75
CA PHE A 193 6.79 -8.47 10.92
C PHE A 193 7.02 -7.06 10.34
N GLY A 194 6.01 -6.46 9.71
CA GLY A 194 6.14 -5.12 9.13
C GLY A 194 6.45 -4.05 10.18
N LEU A 195 5.85 -4.14 11.39
CA LEU A 195 6.19 -3.21 12.48
C LEU A 195 7.61 -3.43 12.99
N GLU A 196 8.05 -4.68 13.16
CA GLU A 196 9.41 -5.00 13.58
C GLU A 196 10.44 -4.49 12.58
N GLY A 197 10.21 -4.74 11.27
CA GLY A 197 11.10 -4.31 10.19
C GLY A 197 11.25 -2.80 10.10
N ILE A 198 10.13 -2.09 10.03
CA ILE A 198 10.18 -0.61 9.94
C ILE A 198 10.75 0.01 11.22
N ALA A 199 10.47 -0.52 12.41
CA ALA A 199 11.03 -0.02 13.66
C ALA A 199 12.54 -0.27 13.73
N ALA A 200 13.02 -1.43 13.31
CA ALA A 200 14.45 -1.73 13.25
C ALA A 200 15.21 -0.73 12.35
N VAL A 201 14.59 -0.32 11.22
CA VAL A 201 15.17 0.69 10.32
C VAL A 201 15.07 2.11 10.88
N LEU A 202 13.91 2.50 11.41
CA LEU A 202 13.67 3.86 11.89
C LEU A 202 14.38 4.13 13.22
N LEU A 203 14.24 3.20 14.15
CA LEU A 203 14.67 3.36 15.54
C LEU A 203 15.98 2.63 15.85
N GLY A 204 16.45 1.74 14.97
CA GLY A 204 17.62 0.88 15.21
C GLY A 204 17.41 -0.05 16.41
N SER A 205 16.17 -0.39 16.76
CA SER A 205 15.85 -1.25 17.89
C SER A 205 14.77 -2.26 17.52
N ARG A 206 14.87 -3.41 18.17
CA ARG A 206 13.89 -4.49 18.07
C ARG A 206 12.78 -4.20 19.08
N LEU A 207 11.51 -4.39 18.64
CA LEU A 207 10.32 -4.16 19.47
C LEU A 207 9.78 -5.45 20.11
N GLY A 208 10.32 -6.61 19.71
CA GLY A 208 9.86 -7.92 20.19
C GLY A 208 8.52 -8.36 19.59
N CYS A 209 8.11 -7.80 18.46
CA CYS A 209 6.84 -8.15 17.79
C CYS A 209 6.78 -9.64 17.41
N LEU A 210 7.93 -10.25 17.14
CA LEU A 210 8.05 -11.63 16.65
C LEU A 210 8.42 -12.62 17.76
N GLU A 211 8.55 -12.17 19.00
CA GLU A 211 8.78 -13.02 20.16
C GLU A 211 7.58 -13.90 20.50
N ALA A 212 7.78 -14.89 21.38
CA ALA A 212 6.70 -15.79 21.85
C ALA A 212 5.56 -15.01 22.50
N GLU A 213 5.91 -14.06 23.35
CA GLU A 213 5.02 -13.10 24.00
C GLU A 213 5.27 -11.73 23.38
N VAL A 214 4.25 -11.20 22.72
CA VAL A 214 4.32 -9.89 22.07
C VAL A 214 4.03 -8.80 23.11
N PRO A 215 4.85 -7.74 23.19
CA PRO A 215 4.59 -6.65 24.13
C PRO A 215 3.20 -6.02 23.89
N PRO A 216 2.40 -5.75 24.96
CA PRO A 216 1.04 -5.26 24.83
C PRO A 216 0.93 -3.92 24.08
N ASP A 217 1.91 -3.04 24.24
CA ASP A 217 1.93 -1.73 23.57
C ASP A 217 2.09 -1.89 22.06
N THR A 218 2.89 -2.87 21.64
CA THR A 218 3.09 -3.25 20.23
C THR A 218 1.81 -3.78 19.61
N GLU A 219 1.10 -4.67 20.30
CA GLU A 219 -0.21 -5.16 19.83
C GLU A 219 -1.25 -4.03 19.75
N THR A 220 -1.21 -3.12 20.71
CA THR A 220 -2.09 -1.95 20.71
C THR A 220 -1.79 -1.03 19.53
N PHE A 221 -0.50 -0.81 19.22
CA PHE A 221 -0.09 -0.05 18.02
C PHE A 221 -0.61 -0.69 16.74
N ILE A 222 -0.41 -2.00 16.56
CA ILE A 222 -0.88 -2.73 15.36
C ILE A 222 -2.40 -2.61 15.22
N ARG A 223 -3.16 -2.77 16.30
CA ARG A 223 -4.62 -2.59 16.29
C ARG A 223 -5.03 -1.15 15.95
N ALA A 224 -4.30 -0.16 16.45
CA ALA A 224 -4.54 1.25 16.15
C ALA A 224 -4.29 1.56 14.66
N VAL A 225 -3.25 0.99 14.05
CA VAL A 225 -2.98 1.11 12.59
C VAL A 225 -4.16 0.61 11.77
N GLY A 226 -4.65 -0.60 12.02
CA GLY A 226 -5.81 -1.14 11.30
C GLY A 226 -7.10 -0.34 11.54
N SER A 227 -7.31 0.13 12.77
CA SER A 227 -8.49 0.90 13.18
C SER A 227 -8.51 2.32 12.60
N VAL A 228 -7.34 3.00 12.53
CA VAL A 228 -7.26 4.38 12.02
C VAL A 228 -7.67 4.47 10.56
N PHE A 229 -7.34 3.48 9.72
CA PHE A 229 -7.75 3.48 8.31
C PHE A 229 -9.26 3.31 8.14
N VAL A 230 -9.90 2.45 8.95
CA VAL A 230 -11.36 2.30 8.95
C VAL A 230 -12.03 3.60 9.44
N SER A 231 -11.56 4.13 10.56
CA SER A 231 -12.09 5.35 11.15
C SER A 231 -11.89 6.56 10.22
N THR A 232 -10.79 6.62 9.47
CA THR A 232 -10.54 7.64 8.45
C THR A 232 -11.61 7.59 7.36
N LEU A 233 -11.84 6.42 6.78
CA LEU A 233 -12.84 6.26 5.71
C LEU A 233 -14.23 6.67 6.18
N LEU A 234 -14.65 6.22 7.36
CA LEU A 234 -15.93 6.57 7.95
C LEU A 234 -16.04 8.07 8.25
N THR A 235 -14.99 8.66 8.81
CA THR A 235 -14.98 10.08 9.16
C THR A 235 -14.99 10.97 7.93
N MET A 236 -14.27 10.59 6.87
CA MET A 236 -14.30 11.32 5.58
C MET A 236 -15.64 11.20 4.87
N ALA A 237 -16.33 10.07 5.03
CA ALA A 237 -17.66 9.85 4.44
C ALA A 237 -18.77 10.62 5.16
N MET A 238 -18.51 11.16 6.37
CA MET A 238 -19.51 11.91 7.14
C MET A 238 -19.29 13.42 7.00
N PRO A 239 -20.34 14.21 6.83
CA PRO A 239 -20.27 15.68 6.93
C PRO A 239 -19.73 16.11 8.32
N SER A 240 -18.93 17.16 8.38
CA SER A 240 -18.27 17.61 9.62
C SER A 240 -19.24 17.95 10.76
N TRP A 241 -20.46 18.42 10.45
CA TRP A 241 -21.50 18.70 11.44
C TRP A 241 -22.01 17.41 12.12
N LEU A 242 -22.02 16.27 11.37
CA LEU A 242 -22.48 14.99 11.88
C LEU A 242 -21.50 14.38 12.90
N HIS A 243 -20.22 14.76 12.88
CA HIS A 243 -19.24 14.31 13.86
C HIS A 243 -19.62 14.67 15.30
N ARG A 244 -20.44 15.73 15.51
CA ARG A 244 -20.95 16.10 16.84
C ARG A 244 -22.10 15.20 17.31
N LEU A 245 -22.91 14.73 16.37
CA LEU A 245 -24.07 13.85 16.65
C LEU A 245 -23.67 12.38 16.71
N VAL A 246 -22.66 11.98 15.93
CA VAL A 246 -22.12 10.61 15.87
C VAL A 246 -20.61 10.66 16.17
N PRO A 247 -20.23 10.87 17.44
CA PRO A 247 -18.83 11.10 17.81
C PRO A 247 -17.97 9.83 17.75
N GLY A 248 -18.56 8.65 17.63
CA GLY A 248 -17.88 7.35 17.70
C GLY A 248 -16.70 7.20 16.73
N PRO A 249 -16.86 7.38 15.42
CA PRO A 249 -15.77 7.25 14.44
C PRO A 249 -14.66 8.28 14.66
N TRP A 250 -15.00 9.54 14.89
CA TRP A 250 -14.04 10.60 15.18
C TRP A 250 -13.29 10.35 16.51
N GLY A 251 -13.99 10.00 17.55
CA GLY A 251 -13.39 9.68 18.85
C GLY A 251 -12.45 8.47 18.78
N ARG A 252 -12.81 7.46 17.98
CA ARG A 252 -11.94 6.30 17.74
C ARG A 252 -10.68 6.72 16.98
N LEU A 253 -10.82 7.47 15.90
CA LEU A 253 -9.70 8.00 15.12
C LEU A 253 -8.72 8.79 16.01
N CYS A 254 -9.24 9.66 16.87
CA CYS A 254 -8.39 10.43 17.79
C CYS A 254 -7.65 9.53 18.78
N ARG A 255 -8.32 8.56 19.41
CA ARG A 255 -7.66 7.62 20.34
C ARG A 255 -6.57 6.80 19.65
N ASP A 256 -6.84 6.28 18.45
CA ASP A 256 -5.88 5.48 17.69
C ASP A 256 -4.62 6.30 17.37
N TRP A 257 -4.80 7.56 16.92
CA TRP A 257 -3.67 8.47 16.70
C TRP A 257 -2.95 8.84 18.00
N ASP A 258 -3.66 9.12 19.07
CA ASP A 258 -3.06 9.44 20.37
C ASP A 258 -2.19 8.26 20.86
N HIS A 259 -2.65 7.01 20.71
CA HIS A 259 -1.86 5.81 21.00
C HIS A 259 -0.61 5.68 20.13
N MET A 260 -0.74 5.89 18.82
CA MET A 260 0.42 5.80 17.92
C MET A 260 1.47 6.87 18.21
N PHE A 261 1.04 8.09 18.54
CA PHE A 261 1.96 9.16 18.96
C PHE A 261 2.63 8.86 20.29
N ALA A 262 1.91 8.34 21.28
CA ALA A 262 2.48 7.97 22.58
C ALA A 262 3.53 6.85 22.42
N PHE A 263 3.21 5.83 21.63
CA PHE A 263 4.14 4.75 21.31
C PHE A 263 5.42 5.27 20.63
N ALA A 264 5.27 6.06 19.58
CA ALA A 264 6.41 6.63 18.87
C ALA A 264 7.24 7.56 19.78
N GLN A 265 6.60 8.36 20.63
CA GLN A 265 7.25 9.27 21.56
C GLN A 265 8.16 8.51 22.55
N GLN A 266 7.66 7.45 23.17
CA GLN A 266 8.44 6.61 24.10
C GLN A 266 9.72 6.07 23.44
N HIS A 267 9.63 5.61 22.20
CA HIS A 267 10.78 5.06 21.50
C HIS A 267 11.75 6.14 21.00
N VAL A 268 11.25 7.30 20.57
CA VAL A 268 12.08 8.44 20.14
C VAL A 268 12.85 9.00 21.34
N GLU A 269 12.20 9.24 22.49
CA GLU A 269 12.83 9.75 23.72
C GLU A 269 13.93 8.79 24.24
N ARG A 270 13.67 7.48 24.19
CA ARG A 270 14.66 6.49 24.57
C ARG A 270 15.89 6.58 23.64
N ARG A 271 15.70 6.75 22.35
CA ARG A 271 16.81 6.89 21.38
C ARG A 271 17.55 8.19 21.52
N GLU A 272 16.87 9.28 21.79
CA GLU A 272 17.48 10.57 22.06
C GLU A 272 18.42 10.46 23.27
N ALA A 273 17.97 9.84 24.37
CA ALA A 273 18.78 9.59 25.55
C ALA A 273 20.00 8.71 25.26
N GLU A 274 19.86 7.65 24.46
CA GLU A 274 20.97 6.77 24.06
C GLU A 274 22.01 7.51 23.20
N VAL A 275 21.56 8.36 22.26
CA VAL A 275 22.45 9.19 21.44
C VAL A 275 23.19 10.20 22.29
N ALA A 276 22.50 10.87 23.22
CA ALA A 276 23.11 11.83 24.14
C ALA A 276 24.15 11.21 25.08
N LEU A 277 23.97 9.95 25.48
CA LEU A 277 24.94 9.21 26.30
C LEU A 277 26.19 8.83 25.48
N ARG A 278 26.02 8.43 24.21
CA ARG A 278 27.12 8.07 23.32
C ARG A 278 27.99 9.26 22.96
N SER A 279 27.38 10.42 22.70
CA SER A 279 28.13 11.64 22.36
C SER A 279 29.05 12.15 23.48
N LYS A 280 28.82 11.72 24.74
CA LYS A 280 29.66 12.04 25.88
C LYS A 280 30.83 11.09 26.10
N GLY A 281 30.92 9.98 25.37
CA GLY A 281 31.79 8.88 25.77
C GLY A 281 32.81 8.32 24.76
N LYS A 282 32.82 8.61 23.46
CA LYS A 282 33.80 8.09 22.48
C LYS A 282 33.77 8.77 21.11
N PRO A 283 34.91 8.74 20.34
CA PRO A 283 34.98 9.33 18.98
C PRO A 283 34.21 8.53 17.92
N GLU A 284 33.96 9.21 16.81
CA GLU A 284 33.11 8.90 15.65
C GLU A 284 33.36 7.57 14.91
N GLU A 285 34.32 6.76 15.27
CA GLU A 285 34.76 5.61 14.45
C GLU A 285 33.78 4.42 14.41
N ASP A 286 32.76 4.36 15.27
CA ASP A 286 31.83 3.22 15.34
C ASP A 286 30.40 3.53 14.79
N VAL A 287 30.25 4.60 14.02
CA VAL A 287 28.97 5.01 13.42
C VAL A 287 28.57 4.13 12.23
N GLY A 288 29.47 3.25 11.77
CA GLY A 288 29.28 2.45 10.55
C GLY A 288 28.22 1.34 10.61
N SER A 289 27.95 0.74 11.76
CA SER A 289 27.12 -0.48 11.85
C SER A 289 25.72 -0.30 12.48
N GLY A 290 25.34 0.92 12.86
CA GLY A 290 24.07 1.13 13.58
C GLY A 290 23.35 2.44 13.31
N ALA A 291 23.66 3.13 12.22
CA ALA A 291 23.00 4.40 11.90
C ALA A 291 21.56 4.17 11.44
N HIS A 292 20.59 4.32 12.36
CA HIS A 292 19.17 4.29 12.09
C HIS A 292 18.65 5.66 11.61
N LEU A 293 17.51 5.68 10.96
CA LEU A 293 16.96 6.89 10.32
C LEU A 293 16.77 8.04 11.32
N THR A 294 16.30 7.73 12.53
CA THR A 294 16.05 8.74 13.58
C THR A 294 17.34 9.48 14.00
N TYR A 295 18.49 8.79 14.01
CA TYR A 295 19.79 9.43 14.28
C TYR A 295 20.09 10.55 13.27
N PHE A 296 19.87 10.29 11.98
CA PHE A 296 20.07 11.32 10.94
C PHE A 296 19.09 12.49 11.12
N LEU A 297 17.85 12.23 11.55
CA LEU A 297 16.88 13.29 11.79
C LEU A 297 17.28 14.18 12.98
N PHE A 298 17.94 13.63 14.01
CA PHE A 298 18.52 14.43 15.09
C PHE A 298 19.71 15.28 14.63
N GLN A 299 20.58 14.75 13.77
CA GLN A 299 21.72 15.50 13.23
C GLN A 299 21.30 16.68 12.34
N GLU A 300 20.18 16.59 11.64
CA GLU A 300 19.65 17.65 10.77
C GLU A 300 18.91 18.75 11.55
N GLU A 301 19.04 18.78 12.88
CA GLU A 301 18.45 19.77 13.79
C GLU A 301 16.93 19.98 13.57
N LEU A 302 16.22 18.93 13.18
CA LEU A 302 14.77 18.99 13.10
C LEU A 302 14.18 19.18 14.50
N PRO A 303 13.15 20.03 14.66
CA PRO A 303 12.44 20.15 15.94
C PRO A 303 11.90 18.78 16.40
N ALA A 304 12.04 18.44 17.68
CA ALA A 304 11.58 17.18 18.25
C ALA A 304 10.12 16.83 17.89
N PRO A 305 9.15 17.80 17.87
CA PRO A 305 7.80 17.50 17.38
C PRO A 305 7.75 17.04 15.92
N SER A 306 8.61 17.57 15.05
CA SER A 306 8.68 17.19 13.64
C SER A 306 9.27 15.78 13.48
N ILE A 307 10.30 15.44 14.26
CA ILE A 307 10.88 14.09 14.31
C ILE A 307 9.79 13.10 14.73
N LEU A 308 9.08 13.39 15.82
CA LEU A 308 8.00 12.55 16.32
C LEU A 308 6.87 12.35 15.29
N GLY A 309 6.44 13.42 14.62
CA GLY A 309 5.43 13.35 13.56
C GLY A 309 5.88 12.43 12.41
N ASN A 310 7.13 12.57 11.95
CA ASN A 310 7.67 11.73 10.88
C ASN A 310 7.81 10.26 11.31
N VAL A 311 8.35 9.98 12.49
CA VAL A 311 8.49 8.61 12.99
C VAL A 311 7.13 7.93 13.11
N THR A 312 6.12 8.61 13.70
CA THR A 312 4.77 8.06 13.85
C THR A 312 4.15 7.71 12.48
N GLU A 313 4.27 8.61 11.49
CA GLU A 313 3.69 8.39 10.18
C GLU A 313 4.45 7.36 9.35
N LEU A 314 5.77 7.26 9.49
CA LEU A 314 6.58 6.25 8.79
C LEU A 314 6.37 4.85 9.39
N LEU A 315 6.21 4.72 10.71
CA LEU A 315 5.80 3.46 11.35
C LEU A 315 4.44 3.00 10.79
N LEU A 316 3.43 3.88 10.78
CA LEU A 316 2.12 3.58 10.19
C LEU A 316 2.25 3.11 8.74
N ALA A 317 3.04 3.83 7.93
CA ALA A 317 3.18 3.55 6.50
C ALA A 317 3.85 2.20 6.21
N GLY A 318 4.83 1.80 7.02
CA GLY A 318 5.57 0.54 6.84
C GLY A 318 4.76 -0.70 7.21
N VAL A 319 3.93 -0.62 8.25
CA VAL A 319 3.20 -1.78 8.77
C VAL A 319 2.19 -2.34 7.77
N ASP A 320 1.20 -1.55 7.38
CA ASP A 320 0.03 -2.04 6.64
C ASP A 320 0.38 -2.41 5.19
N THR A 321 1.34 -1.69 4.59
CA THR A 321 1.69 -1.89 3.19
C THR A 321 2.47 -3.17 2.94
N VAL A 322 3.52 -3.42 3.70
CA VAL A 322 4.36 -4.63 3.57
C VAL A 322 3.57 -5.87 3.96
N SER A 323 2.83 -5.81 5.07
CA SER A 323 2.06 -6.94 5.60
C SER A 323 1.00 -7.43 4.62
N ASN A 324 0.22 -6.52 4.04
CA ASN A 324 -0.80 -6.90 3.06
C ASN A 324 -0.17 -7.41 1.76
N THR A 325 0.93 -6.79 1.29
CA THR A 325 1.61 -7.28 0.08
C THR A 325 2.16 -8.69 0.29
N LEU A 326 2.79 -8.97 1.43
CA LEU A 326 3.31 -10.31 1.75
C LEU A 326 2.17 -11.34 1.89
N SER A 327 1.06 -10.95 2.52
CA SER A 327 -0.14 -11.80 2.64
C SER A 327 -0.68 -12.22 1.28
N TRP A 328 -0.81 -11.28 0.34
CA TRP A 328 -1.25 -11.57 -1.02
C TRP A 328 -0.23 -12.35 -1.82
N ALA A 329 1.07 -12.10 -1.61
CA ALA A 329 2.12 -12.85 -2.30
C ALA A 329 2.08 -14.34 -1.94
N LEU A 330 2.01 -14.67 -0.66
CA LEU A 330 1.93 -16.06 -0.22
C LEU A 330 0.58 -16.71 -0.54
N TYR A 331 -0.51 -15.93 -0.52
CA TYR A 331 -1.81 -16.41 -0.97
C TYR A 331 -1.78 -16.84 -2.43
N GLU A 332 -1.22 -16.02 -3.32
CA GLU A 332 -1.10 -16.38 -4.74
C GLU A 332 -0.13 -17.55 -4.96
N LEU A 333 1.02 -17.53 -4.31
CA LEU A 333 2.00 -18.62 -4.42
C LEU A 333 1.47 -19.95 -3.90
N SER A 334 0.62 -19.96 -2.86
CA SER A 334 -0.01 -21.17 -2.36
C SER A 334 -1.01 -21.80 -3.36
N ARG A 335 -1.57 -20.98 -4.25
CA ARG A 335 -2.54 -21.38 -5.27
C ARG A 335 -1.92 -21.67 -6.63
N HIS A 336 -0.64 -21.34 -6.79
CA HIS A 336 0.15 -21.54 -8.02
C HIS A 336 1.43 -22.32 -7.69
N PRO A 337 1.31 -23.63 -7.36
CA PRO A 337 2.45 -24.45 -6.94
C PRO A 337 3.55 -24.53 -8.00
N GLU A 338 3.22 -24.43 -9.28
CA GLU A 338 4.19 -24.38 -10.37
C GLU A 338 5.08 -23.14 -10.31
N VAL A 339 4.52 -21.97 -10.02
CA VAL A 339 5.27 -20.72 -9.83
C VAL A 339 6.10 -20.80 -8.54
N GLN A 340 5.51 -21.34 -7.48
CA GLN A 340 6.21 -21.49 -6.19
C GLN A 340 7.42 -22.41 -6.31
N THR A 341 7.29 -23.54 -7.05
CA THR A 341 8.38 -24.48 -7.27
C THR A 341 9.50 -23.86 -8.11
N ALA A 342 9.14 -23.16 -9.20
CA ALA A 342 10.11 -22.45 -10.04
C ALA A 342 10.86 -21.38 -9.23
N LEU A 343 10.14 -20.62 -8.41
CA LEU A 343 10.73 -19.59 -7.55
C LEU A 343 11.65 -20.19 -6.47
N HIS A 344 11.26 -21.30 -5.84
CA HIS A 344 12.12 -22.03 -4.90
C HIS A 344 13.41 -22.49 -5.58
N SER A 345 13.32 -23.04 -6.82
CA SER A 345 14.49 -23.46 -7.60
C SER A 345 15.42 -22.29 -7.93
N GLU A 346 14.88 -21.13 -8.30
CA GLU A 346 15.66 -19.91 -8.55
C GLU A 346 16.41 -19.46 -7.26
N ILE A 347 15.72 -19.45 -6.12
CA ILE A 347 16.28 -19.07 -4.83
C ILE A 347 17.40 -20.05 -4.42
N THR A 348 17.14 -21.36 -4.50
CA THR A 348 18.09 -22.40 -4.11
C THR A 348 19.34 -22.39 -5.00
N ALA A 349 19.18 -22.13 -6.29
CA ALA A 349 20.31 -22.01 -7.21
C ALA A 349 21.22 -20.82 -6.89
N ALA A 350 20.65 -19.72 -6.38
CA ALA A 350 21.40 -18.51 -6.07
C ALA A 350 21.99 -18.49 -4.64
N LEU A 351 21.31 -19.09 -3.67
CA LEU A 351 21.68 -19.03 -2.26
C LEU A 351 22.29 -20.35 -1.73
N GLY A 352 22.14 -21.45 -2.47
CA GLY A 352 22.53 -22.80 -2.06
C GLY A 352 21.38 -23.55 -1.32
N PRO A 353 21.41 -24.90 -1.36
CA PRO A 353 20.39 -25.73 -0.73
C PRO A 353 20.49 -25.66 0.82
N GLY A 354 19.34 -25.52 1.48
CA GLY A 354 19.23 -25.57 2.95
C GLY A 354 19.98 -24.45 3.68
N SER A 355 20.32 -23.37 2.98
CA SER A 355 21.23 -22.38 3.51
C SER A 355 20.55 -21.53 4.59
N ASN A 356 21.15 -21.54 5.79
CA ASN A 356 21.01 -20.44 6.74
C ASN A 356 21.74 -19.18 6.21
N ALA A 357 22.06 -19.15 4.91
CA ALA A 357 22.78 -18.03 4.31
C ALA A 357 21.90 -16.80 4.29
N HIS A 358 22.42 -15.74 4.78
CA HIS A 358 21.83 -14.43 4.76
C HIS A 358 21.78 -13.89 3.32
N PRO A 359 20.61 -13.79 2.68
CA PRO A 359 20.54 -13.32 1.30
C PRO A 359 20.97 -11.86 1.23
N SER A 360 22.11 -11.61 0.61
CA SER A 360 22.54 -10.22 0.40
C SER A 360 21.60 -9.49 -0.56
N ALA A 361 21.46 -8.18 -0.39
CA ALA A 361 20.70 -7.36 -1.32
C ALA A 361 21.17 -7.52 -2.78
N THR A 362 22.44 -7.78 -2.99
CA THR A 362 23.04 -8.07 -4.30
C THR A 362 22.53 -9.40 -4.86
N ALA A 363 22.55 -10.48 -4.07
CA ALA A 363 22.05 -11.79 -4.49
C ALA A 363 20.55 -11.71 -4.87
N LEU A 364 19.72 -11.09 -4.01
CA LEU A 364 18.30 -10.88 -4.30
C LEU A 364 18.08 -10.06 -5.57
N SER A 365 18.99 -9.13 -5.90
CA SER A 365 18.93 -8.34 -7.12
C SER A 365 19.11 -9.18 -8.40
N GLN A 366 19.63 -10.39 -8.30
CA GLN A 366 19.82 -11.30 -9.43
C GLN A 366 18.70 -12.33 -9.61
N LEU A 367 17.60 -12.23 -8.83
CA LEU A 367 16.46 -13.14 -8.90
C LEU A 367 15.31 -12.52 -9.73
N PRO A 368 15.24 -12.73 -11.03
CA PRO A 368 14.24 -12.10 -11.89
C PRO A 368 12.83 -12.60 -11.59
N LEU A 369 12.62 -13.89 -11.30
CA LEU A 369 11.30 -14.42 -11.00
C LEU A 369 10.78 -13.90 -9.65
N LEU A 370 11.63 -13.79 -8.63
CA LEU A 370 11.26 -13.19 -7.35
C LEU A 370 10.76 -11.75 -7.53
N LYS A 371 11.45 -10.95 -8.31
CA LYS A 371 11.02 -9.59 -8.64
C LYS A 371 9.73 -9.56 -9.44
N ALA A 372 9.59 -10.51 -10.39
CA ALA A 372 8.38 -10.64 -11.19
C ALA A 372 7.16 -11.00 -10.33
N VAL A 373 7.31 -11.90 -9.37
CA VAL A 373 6.28 -12.25 -8.38
C VAL A 373 5.84 -11.02 -7.58
N VAL A 374 6.78 -10.27 -7.01
CA VAL A 374 6.45 -9.05 -6.24
C VAL A 374 5.73 -8.02 -7.12
N LYS A 375 6.19 -7.81 -8.36
CA LYS A 375 5.54 -6.91 -9.32
C LYS A 375 4.12 -7.34 -9.65
N GLU A 376 3.91 -8.64 -9.88
CA GLU A 376 2.59 -9.17 -10.24
C GLU A 376 1.60 -9.09 -9.09
N VAL A 377 2.04 -9.39 -7.87
CA VAL A 377 1.23 -9.20 -6.66
C VAL A 377 0.82 -7.73 -6.51
N LEU A 378 1.76 -6.81 -6.64
CA LEU A 378 1.49 -5.37 -6.53
C LEU A 378 0.61 -4.85 -7.69
N ARG A 379 0.63 -5.49 -8.85
CA ARG A 379 -0.30 -5.20 -9.94
C ARG A 379 -1.72 -5.66 -9.61
N LEU A 380 -1.87 -6.89 -9.12
CA LEU A 380 -3.18 -7.47 -8.77
C LEU A 380 -3.76 -6.86 -7.50
N TYR A 381 -2.92 -6.59 -6.51
CA TYR A 381 -3.31 -6.10 -5.19
C TYR A 381 -2.52 -4.84 -4.81
N PRO A 382 -2.66 -3.73 -5.57
CA PRO A 382 -2.01 -2.48 -5.19
C PRO A 382 -2.59 -2.02 -3.85
N VAL A 383 -1.77 -2.02 -2.80
CA VAL A 383 -2.24 -1.68 -1.43
C VAL A 383 -2.89 -0.30 -1.40
N VAL A 384 -2.37 0.63 -2.21
CA VAL A 384 -3.01 1.92 -2.46
C VAL A 384 -3.70 1.85 -3.83
N PRO A 385 -5.03 1.57 -3.89
CA PRO A 385 -5.74 1.32 -5.15
C PRO A 385 -5.88 2.55 -6.03
N GLY A 386 -5.62 3.76 -5.50
CA GLY A 386 -5.62 5.01 -6.25
C GLY A 386 -4.92 6.12 -5.48
N ASN A 387 -4.27 7.01 -6.19
CA ASN A 387 -3.65 8.21 -5.65
C ASN A 387 -4.43 9.44 -6.09
N SER A 388 -4.46 10.45 -5.22
CA SER A 388 -5.09 11.73 -5.56
C SER A 388 -4.08 12.82 -5.88
N ARG A 389 -4.55 13.81 -6.64
CA ARG A 389 -3.86 15.07 -6.93
C ARG A 389 -4.85 16.23 -6.86
N VAL A 390 -4.33 17.37 -6.45
CA VAL A 390 -5.02 18.65 -6.52
C VAL A 390 -4.12 19.59 -7.32
N PRO A 391 -4.41 19.82 -8.61
CA PRO A 391 -3.60 20.69 -9.46
C PRO A 391 -3.60 22.15 -8.95
N ASP A 392 -2.44 22.78 -8.95
CA ASP A 392 -2.23 24.19 -8.59
C ASP A 392 -2.54 25.17 -9.75
N LYS A 393 -2.74 24.62 -10.93
CA LYS A 393 -3.11 25.34 -12.16
C LYS A 393 -4.10 24.51 -12.96
N ASP A 394 -4.73 25.12 -13.97
CA ASP A 394 -5.54 24.37 -14.93
C ASP A 394 -4.65 23.39 -15.71
N ILE A 395 -5.10 22.15 -15.85
CA ILE A 395 -4.38 21.09 -16.55
C ILE A 395 -5.23 20.45 -17.63
N CYS A 396 -4.59 19.98 -18.69
CA CYS A 396 -5.24 19.20 -19.75
C CYS A 396 -5.09 17.71 -19.47
N VAL A 397 -6.21 16.98 -19.52
CA VAL A 397 -6.23 15.51 -19.43
C VAL A 397 -7.12 14.97 -20.57
N GLY A 398 -6.48 14.43 -21.59
CA GLY A 398 -7.15 14.12 -22.85
C GLY A 398 -7.77 15.38 -23.45
N ASP A 399 -9.06 15.33 -23.78
CA ASP A 399 -9.80 16.44 -24.37
C ASP A 399 -10.39 17.42 -23.32
N TYR A 400 -10.11 17.19 -22.02
CA TYR A 400 -10.73 17.97 -20.95
C TYR A 400 -9.75 18.94 -20.29
N ILE A 401 -10.22 20.16 -19.99
CA ILE A 401 -9.57 21.09 -19.07
C ILE A 401 -10.10 20.82 -17.67
N ILE A 402 -9.20 20.44 -16.77
CA ILE A 402 -9.49 20.28 -15.36
C ILE A 402 -8.98 21.53 -14.63
N PRO A 403 -9.89 22.33 -14.03
CA PRO A 403 -9.53 23.55 -13.33
C PRO A 403 -8.63 23.27 -12.11
N LYS A 404 -7.80 24.25 -11.76
CA LYS A 404 -7.05 24.23 -10.50
C LYS A 404 -7.95 23.92 -9.30
N ASN A 405 -7.37 23.35 -8.25
CA ASN A 405 -8.07 22.97 -7.03
C ASN A 405 -9.16 21.89 -7.21
N THR A 406 -9.21 21.23 -8.37
CA THR A 406 -10.10 20.09 -8.60
C THR A 406 -9.45 18.82 -8.08
N LEU A 407 -10.16 18.03 -7.29
CA LEU A 407 -9.65 16.73 -6.85
C LEU A 407 -9.62 15.76 -8.02
N VAL A 408 -8.45 15.19 -8.31
CA VAL A 408 -8.25 14.16 -9.32
C VAL A 408 -7.78 12.87 -8.66
N THR A 409 -8.42 11.76 -8.98
CA THR A 409 -8.04 10.41 -8.52
C THR A 409 -7.46 9.62 -9.68
N LEU A 410 -6.23 9.15 -9.53
CA LEU A 410 -5.56 8.23 -10.44
C LEU A 410 -5.94 6.80 -10.08
N CYS A 411 -6.62 6.10 -10.97
CA CYS A 411 -7.27 4.81 -10.70
C CYS A 411 -6.31 3.64 -10.92
N HIS A 412 -5.33 3.46 -10.04
CA HIS A 412 -4.28 2.45 -10.18
C HIS A 412 -4.84 1.02 -10.24
N TYR A 413 -5.88 0.72 -9.47
CA TYR A 413 -6.51 -0.60 -9.49
C TYR A 413 -7.15 -0.92 -10.84
N ALA A 414 -7.81 0.07 -11.46
CA ALA A 414 -8.42 -0.11 -12.78
C ALA A 414 -7.38 -0.20 -13.89
N THR A 415 -6.37 0.69 -13.90
CA THR A 415 -5.31 0.67 -14.93
C THR A 415 -4.47 -0.60 -14.89
N SER A 416 -4.19 -1.13 -13.69
CA SER A 416 -3.45 -2.39 -13.53
C SER A 416 -4.25 -3.63 -13.96
N ARG A 417 -5.54 -3.45 -14.29
CA ARG A 417 -6.45 -4.49 -14.80
C ARG A 417 -6.98 -4.21 -16.20
N ASP A 418 -6.42 -3.25 -16.89
CA ASP A 418 -6.78 -2.97 -18.28
C ASP A 418 -6.31 -4.14 -19.17
N PRO A 419 -7.24 -4.85 -19.85
CA PRO A 419 -6.88 -5.98 -20.72
C PRO A 419 -6.05 -5.57 -21.95
N ALA A 420 -6.08 -4.30 -22.34
CA ALA A 420 -5.23 -3.77 -23.41
C ALA A 420 -3.75 -3.68 -22.97
N GLN A 421 -3.50 -3.55 -21.68
CA GLN A 421 -2.15 -3.50 -21.11
C GLN A 421 -1.70 -4.86 -20.57
N PHE A 422 -2.62 -5.62 -19.98
CA PHE A 422 -2.36 -6.89 -19.33
C PHE A 422 -3.34 -7.96 -19.83
N PRO A 423 -2.95 -8.78 -20.81
CA PRO A 423 -3.75 -9.94 -21.21
C PRO A 423 -4.06 -10.82 -19.99
N GLU A 424 -5.29 -11.32 -19.88
CA GLU A 424 -5.80 -12.02 -18.68
C GLU A 424 -5.53 -11.21 -17.40
N PRO A 425 -6.12 -10.01 -17.27
CA PRO A 425 -5.71 -9.04 -16.25
C PRO A 425 -5.97 -9.47 -14.82
N ASN A 426 -6.82 -10.46 -14.60
CA ASN A 426 -7.16 -10.98 -13.27
C ASN A 426 -6.36 -12.26 -12.90
N SER A 427 -5.56 -12.79 -13.81
CA SER A 427 -4.74 -13.98 -13.57
C SER A 427 -3.37 -13.60 -13.00
N PHE A 428 -2.89 -14.38 -12.03
CA PHE A 428 -1.54 -14.24 -11.49
C PHE A 428 -0.52 -14.86 -12.43
N ARG A 429 0.20 -14.03 -13.16
CA ARG A 429 1.17 -14.46 -14.19
C ARG A 429 2.47 -13.66 -14.08
N PRO A 430 3.37 -14.03 -13.18
CA PRO A 430 4.67 -13.34 -13.05
C PRO A 430 5.52 -13.35 -14.33
N ALA A 431 5.36 -14.36 -15.19
CA ALA A 431 6.07 -14.50 -16.45
C ALA A 431 5.93 -13.29 -17.40
N ARG A 432 4.80 -12.54 -17.28
CA ARG A 432 4.62 -11.29 -18.06
C ARG A 432 5.70 -10.23 -17.80
N TRP A 433 6.40 -10.31 -16.68
CA TRP A 433 7.47 -9.40 -16.29
C TRP A 433 8.86 -9.90 -16.71
N LEU A 434 8.93 -11.11 -17.28
CA LEU A 434 10.17 -11.77 -17.74
C LEU A 434 10.39 -11.67 -19.25
N GLY A 435 9.63 -10.81 -19.93
CA GLY A 435 9.75 -10.59 -21.37
C GLY A 435 8.78 -11.43 -22.22
N GLU A 436 7.82 -12.10 -21.61
CA GLU A 436 6.75 -12.79 -22.34
C GLU A 436 5.68 -11.78 -22.81
N GLY A 437 5.66 -11.51 -24.10
CA GLY A 437 4.69 -10.62 -24.73
C GLY A 437 5.10 -9.14 -24.78
N PRO A 438 4.20 -8.26 -25.25
CA PRO A 438 4.47 -6.83 -25.35
C PRO A 438 4.56 -6.20 -23.96
N ALA A 439 5.56 -5.33 -23.76
CA ALA A 439 5.70 -4.58 -22.51
C ALA A 439 4.49 -3.66 -22.29
N PRO A 440 3.86 -3.68 -21.11
CA PRO A 440 2.78 -2.77 -20.81
C PRO A 440 3.29 -1.33 -20.74
N HIS A 441 2.39 -0.37 -20.93
CA HIS A 441 2.73 1.04 -20.78
C HIS A 441 3.33 1.31 -19.37
N PRO A 442 4.41 2.10 -19.24
CA PRO A 442 5.07 2.33 -17.93
C PRO A 442 4.14 2.83 -16.82
N PHE A 443 3.07 3.53 -17.18
CA PHE A 443 2.07 4.04 -16.24
C PHE A 443 0.85 3.12 -16.04
N ALA A 444 0.84 1.94 -16.65
CA ALA A 444 -0.25 0.97 -16.46
C ALA A 444 -0.26 0.34 -15.06
N SER A 445 0.90 0.24 -14.40
CA SER A 445 1.02 -0.27 -13.03
C SER A 445 1.98 0.61 -12.23
N LEU A 446 1.43 1.38 -11.29
CA LEU A 446 2.15 2.35 -10.46
C LEU A 446 1.94 2.09 -8.95
N PRO A 447 2.29 0.91 -8.43
CA PRO A 447 2.01 0.57 -7.03
C PRO A 447 2.72 1.47 -6.02
N PHE A 448 3.84 2.08 -6.40
CA PHE A 448 4.59 3.04 -5.59
C PHE A 448 4.39 4.50 -6.05
N GLY A 449 3.46 4.75 -6.97
CA GLY A 449 3.25 6.06 -7.58
C GLY A 449 4.40 6.51 -8.47
N PHE A 450 4.36 7.78 -8.89
CA PHE A 450 5.35 8.39 -9.79
C PHE A 450 5.68 9.82 -9.36
N GLY A 451 6.84 10.33 -9.80
CA GLY A 451 7.25 11.72 -9.59
C GLY A 451 7.63 12.06 -8.16
N LYS A 452 7.49 13.34 -7.82
CA LYS A 452 7.96 13.90 -6.54
C LYS A 452 7.23 13.32 -5.32
N ARG A 453 5.98 12.90 -5.48
CA ARG A 453 5.16 12.24 -4.43
C ARG A 453 5.20 10.72 -4.49
N SER A 454 6.14 10.11 -5.25
CA SER A 454 6.33 8.64 -5.23
C SER A 454 6.72 8.15 -3.84
N CYS A 455 6.46 6.86 -3.57
CA CYS A 455 6.75 6.23 -2.27
C CYS A 455 8.23 6.38 -1.89
N MET A 456 8.47 6.89 -0.67
CA MET A 456 9.83 7.03 -0.10
C MET A 456 10.42 5.69 0.29
N GLY A 457 9.59 4.79 0.83
CA GLY A 457 10.01 3.48 1.32
C GLY A 457 10.11 2.40 0.23
N ARG A 458 9.97 2.75 -1.06
CA ARG A 458 9.93 1.75 -2.15
C ARG A 458 11.09 0.76 -2.09
N ARG A 459 12.32 1.25 -1.97
CA ARG A 459 13.52 0.39 -1.99
C ARG A 459 13.60 -0.53 -0.78
N LEU A 460 13.21 0.01 0.38
CA LEU A 460 13.14 -0.75 1.62
C LEU A 460 12.05 -1.82 1.55
N ALA A 461 10.84 -1.46 1.11
CA ALA A 461 9.74 -2.40 0.97
C ALA A 461 10.02 -3.51 -0.05
N GLU A 462 10.62 -3.17 -1.22
CA GLU A 462 11.02 -4.16 -2.22
C GLU A 462 12.06 -5.13 -1.62
N LEU A 463 13.05 -4.64 -0.86
CA LEU A 463 14.05 -5.47 -0.20
C LEU A 463 13.42 -6.38 0.86
N GLU A 464 12.64 -5.82 1.76
CA GLU A 464 11.97 -6.53 2.85
C GLU A 464 11.07 -7.66 2.34
N LEU A 465 10.26 -7.38 1.31
CA LEU A 465 9.39 -8.38 0.67
C LEU A 465 10.20 -9.49 0.00
N GLN A 466 11.28 -9.14 -0.72
CA GLN A 466 12.12 -10.12 -1.39
C GLN A 466 12.84 -11.03 -0.40
N MET A 467 13.38 -10.46 0.70
CA MET A 467 14.03 -11.24 1.77
C MET A 467 13.04 -12.17 2.45
N ALA A 468 11.85 -11.67 2.82
CA ALA A 468 10.83 -12.47 3.47
C ALA A 468 10.36 -13.63 2.59
N LEU A 469 10.07 -13.36 1.30
CA LEU A 469 9.65 -14.41 0.36
C LEU A 469 10.75 -15.43 0.13
N ALA A 470 12.00 -15.00 -0.05
CA ALA A 470 13.13 -15.90 -0.26
C ALA A 470 13.31 -16.85 0.92
N GLN A 471 13.35 -16.32 2.15
CA GLN A 471 13.54 -17.11 3.35
C GLN A 471 12.34 -18.02 3.66
N ILE A 472 11.11 -17.53 3.52
CA ILE A 472 9.92 -18.35 3.73
C ILE A 472 9.92 -19.54 2.77
N LEU A 473 10.19 -19.32 1.48
CA LEU A 473 10.17 -20.38 0.46
C LEU A 473 11.37 -21.32 0.52
N THR A 474 12.49 -20.90 1.08
CA THR A 474 13.63 -21.78 1.38
C THR A 474 13.25 -22.80 2.45
N HIS A 475 12.46 -22.39 3.44
CA HIS A 475 12.14 -23.24 4.60
C HIS A 475 10.80 -23.96 4.49
N PHE A 476 9.85 -23.43 3.69
CA PHE A 476 8.50 -23.95 3.63
C PHE A 476 7.98 -24.07 2.20
N GLU A 477 7.23 -25.13 1.99
CA GLU A 477 6.20 -25.17 0.97
C GLU A 477 4.92 -24.57 1.53
N VAL A 478 4.38 -23.54 0.86
CA VAL A 478 3.17 -22.84 1.32
C VAL A 478 1.97 -23.39 0.57
N GLN A 479 0.98 -23.90 1.31
CA GLN A 479 -0.23 -24.49 0.76
C GLN A 479 -1.47 -23.74 1.26
N PRO A 480 -2.59 -23.71 0.50
CA PRO A 480 -3.82 -23.10 0.97
C PRO A 480 -4.45 -23.96 2.09
N GLU A 481 -5.27 -23.35 2.94
CA GLU A 481 -6.12 -24.09 3.86
C GLU A 481 -7.06 -25.00 3.06
N PRO A 482 -7.16 -26.31 3.37
CA PRO A 482 -8.03 -27.24 2.66
C PRO A 482 -9.50 -26.79 2.67
N GLY A 483 -10.12 -26.78 1.50
CA GLY A 483 -11.53 -26.37 1.36
C GLY A 483 -11.81 -24.89 1.52
N ALA A 484 -10.80 -24.05 1.71
CA ALA A 484 -10.99 -22.60 1.82
C ALA A 484 -11.50 -22.00 0.51
N ALA A 485 -12.56 -21.19 0.61
CA ALA A 485 -13.05 -20.43 -0.54
C ALA A 485 -12.06 -19.30 -0.91
N PRO A 486 -12.06 -18.82 -2.18
CA PRO A 486 -11.21 -17.71 -2.59
C PRO A 486 -11.41 -16.45 -1.75
N VAL A 487 -10.32 -15.77 -1.38
CA VAL A 487 -10.32 -14.49 -0.66
C VAL A 487 -10.36 -13.35 -1.68
N ARG A 488 -11.20 -12.35 -1.44
CA ARG A 488 -11.33 -11.17 -2.29
C ARG A 488 -10.67 -9.96 -1.65
N PRO A 489 -10.22 -9.00 -2.45
CA PRO A 489 -9.76 -7.73 -1.90
C PRO A 489 -10.94 -6.87 -1.40
N MET A 490 -10.70 -6.10 -0.36
CA MET A 490 -11.62 -5.13 0.23
C MET A 490 -10.89 -3.80 0.47
N THR A 491 -11.57 -2.67 0.28
CA THR A 491 -11.00 -1.36 0.59
C THR A 491 -11.27 -0.95 2.04
N ARG A 492 -10.20 -0.63 2.75
CA ARG A 492 -10.21 -0.02 4.09
C ARG A 492 -9.28 1.20 4.10
N THR A 493 -9.51 2.19 3.24
CA THR A 493 -8.54 3.22 2.81
C THR A 493 -7.40 2.60 1.99
N VAL A 494 -6.82 1.51 2.46
CA VAL A 494 -5.92 0.61 1.73
C VAL A 494 -6.63 -0.67 1.32
N LEU A 495 -6.05 -1.41 0.38
CA LEU A 495 -6.59 -2.67 -0.10
C LEU A 495 -6.09 -3.82 0.78
N VAL A 496 -7.03 -4.53 1.41
CA VAL A 496 -6.77 -5.63 2.33
C VAL A 496 -7.58 -6.87 1.94
N PRO A 497 -7.27 -8.07 2.44
CA PRO A 497 -8.15 -9.22 2.33
C PRO A 497 -9.50 -8.98 3.04
N GLU A 498 -10.61 -9.38 2.42
CA GLU A 498 -11.97 -9.25 3.02
C GLU A 498 -12.16 -10.12 4.26
N ARG A 499 -11.35 -11.17 4.39
CA ARG A 499 -11.30 -12.11 5.51
C ARG A 499 -9.89 -12.62 5.71
N SER A 500 -9.63 -13.22 6.85
CA SER A 500 -8.32 -13.80 7.17
C SER A 500 -7.86 -14.81 6.12
N ILE A 501 -6.61 -14.70 5.71
CA ILE A 501 -5.91 -15.68 4.90
C ILE A 501 -5.27 -16.69 5.85
N ASN A 502 -5.63 -17.95 5.69
CA ASN A 502 -5.04 -19.06 6.43
C ASN A 502 -4.18 -19.89 5.47
N LEU A 503 -2.95 -20.20 5.86
CA LEU A 503 -1.99 -20.92 5.02
C LEU A 503 -1.30 -22.03 5.80
N GLN A 504 -1.01 -23.13 5.13
CA GLN A 504 -0.16 -24.20 5.67
C GLN A 504 1.30 -23.91 5.28
N PHE A 505 2.20 -24.06 6.24
CA PHE A 505 3.64 -23.94 6.06
C PHE A 505 4.27 -25.31 6.31
N VAL A 506 4.46 -26.08 5.27
CA VAL A 506 5.05 -27.43 5.33
C VAL A 506 6.57 -27.31 5.20
N ASP A 507 7.35 -27.93 6.09
CA ASP A 507 8.82 -27.87 6.00
C ASP A 507 9.32 -28.50 4.69
N ARG A 508 10.33 -27.90 4.08
CA ARG A 508 11.04 -28.40 2.90
C ARG A 508 12.27 -29.22 3.30
#